data_61348ab79cdffdc8cab9c287f4773b61
#
_entry.id   61348ab79cdffdc8cab9c287f4773b61
#
_cell.length_a   1.000
_cell.length_b   1.000
_cell.length_c   1.000
_cell.angle_alpha   90.00
_cell.angle_beta   90.00
_cell.angle_gamma   90.00
#
_symmetry.space_group_name_H-M   'P 1'
#
loop_
_entity.id
_entity.type
_entity.pdbx_description
1 polymer ?
#
loop_
_entity_poly.entity_id
_entity_poly.type
_entity_poly.pdbx_seq_one_letter_code
_entity_poly.pdbx_strand_id
1 'polypeptide(L)'
;MKKIVRAVSRTAAGAVLALGATACGDEFVTVTNPNVIDASTVDPVSSGNTLALSAQQNFVDMFGLLAMYGAWFSGEANVSDTFPTRNEFGVRNITPLNGSLTGDVWAPLSRALASAKQVLDLSLPNPNTNISVARAATFRGFAMLQMASDFCTGSFSSGPELNTNQMLDSASFWLTRGIEVGRANGTAEGASLANLALVGRARARLQRRDNAGAAADAAAVPAGFEFNMRYTDDPGNRARLSNDLWFFSFDRGSISVAPFWRTNDPRVPYRVQGGTPAPTAQPQDPVPGGFHQQFKFPGYAAPIRLASKLEADYIAAEASGNVTTQLTLINARRAAAGLVPYSGPQDAASVKRELFTQRGYDFYLEGKRVADFRRDPAATAGVTATGQPYFKPGIGNTGTDTCYPIPFVERDNNPHLRTP
;
A
#
# COMPACT_ATOMS: atom_id res chain seq x y z
N MET A 1 -19.36 48.85 -64.79
CA MET A 1 -18.90 48.88 -63.36
C MET A 1 -19.48 47.79 -62.45
N LYS A 2 -20.79 47.43 -62.55
CA LYS A 2 -21.35 46.39 -61.58
C LYS A 2 -20.80 44.96 -61.76
N LYS A 3 -20.24 44.55 -62.91
CA LYS A 3 -19.68 43.20 -63.09
C LYS A 3 -18.24 43.07 -62.58
N ILE A 4 -17.47 44.14 -62.56
CA ILE A 4 -16.07 44.16 -62.05
C ILE A 4 -16.06 44.14 -60.53
N VAL A 5 -17.00 44.84 -59.86
CA VAL A 5 -17.12 44.85 -58.41
C VAL A 5 -17.52 43.46 -57.86
N ARG A 6 -18.34 42.68 -58.61
CA ARG A 6 -18.70 41.29 -58.20
C ARG A 6 -17.55 40.29 -58.37
N ALA A 7 -16.65 40.49 -59.30
CA ALA A 7 -15.51 39.61 -59.49
C ALA A 7 -14.46 39.83 -58.40
N VAL A 8 -14.18 41.08 -58.03
CA VAL A 8 -13.22 41.42 -56.97
C VAL A 8 -13.73 40.96 -55.57
N SER A 9 -15.04 41.06 -55.30
CA SER A 9 -15.58 40.61 -54.03
C SER A 9 -15.56 39.05 -53.84
N ARG A 10 -15.66 38.29 -54.94
CA ARG A 10 -15.60 36.82 -54.90
C ARG A 10 -14.16 36.31 -54.76
N THR A 11 -13.17 36.96 -55.33
CA THR A 11 -11.75 36.62 -55.13
C THR A 11 -11.24 37.01 -53.73
N ALA A 12 -11.70 38.13 -53.19
CA ALA A 12 -11.33 38.52 -51.81
C ALA A 12 -11.96 37.55 -50.75
N ALA A 13 -13.21 37.09 -50.95
CA ALA A 13 -13.84 36.13 -50.06
C ALA A 13 -13.17 34.75 -50.12
N GLY A 14 -12.72 34.31 -51.32
CA GLY A 14 -11.97 33.06 -51.49
C GLY A 14 -10.57 33.10 -50.87
N ALA A 15 -9.87 34.25 -50.90
CA ALA A 15 -8.57 34.39 -50.31
C ALA A 15 -8.62 34.45 -48.77
N VAL A 16 -9.67 35.02 -48.17
CA VAL A 16 -9.86 35.05 -46.71
C VAL A 16 -10.22 33.66 -46.20
N LEU A 17 -10.98 32.85 -46.94
CA LEU A 17 -11.25 31.47 -46.55
C LEU A 17 -10.05 30.54 -46.68
N ALA A 18 -9.15 30.77 -47.65
CA ALA A 18 -7.93 29.97 -47.82
C ALA A 18 -6.87 30.30 -46.77
N LEU A 19 -6.81 31.52 -46.24
CA LEU A 19 -5.91 31.92 -45.14
C LEU A 19 -6.38 31.45 -43.80
N GLY A 20 -7.69 31.22 -43.62
CA GLY A 20 -8.25 30.63 -42.37
C GLY A 20 -8.00 29.12 -42.20
N ALA A 21 -7.72 28.41 -43.29
CA ALA A 21 -7.49 26.97 -43.25
C ALA A 21 -6.04 26.57 -42.90
N THR A 22 -5.10 27.48 -42.96
CA THR A 22 -3.67 27.24 -42.58
C THR A 22 -3.33 27.63 -41.14
N ALA A 23 -4.30 28.17 -40.38
CA ALA A 23 -4.11 28.56 -38.98
C ALA A 23 -4.34 27.45 -37.97
N CYS A 24 -4.77 26.25 -38.39
CA CYS A 24 -4.81 25.06 -37.55
C CYS A 24 -3.54 24.21 -37.80
N GLY A 25 -2.39 24.71 -37.44
CA GLY A 25 -1.21 23.87 -37.33
C GLY A 25 -1.34 22.95 -36.11
N ASP A 26 -0.79 21.76 -36.18
CA ASP A 26 -0.76 20.75 -35.11
C ASP A 26 -0.20 21.29 -33.78
N GLU A 27 0.45 22.45 -33.78
CA GLU A 27 0.96 23.10 -32.56
C GLU A 27 -0.12 23.61 -31.61
N PHE A 28 -1.36 23.85 -32.08
CA PHE A 28 -2.46 24.29 -31.21
C PHE A 28 -3.11 23.14 -30.41
N VAL A 29 -2.78 21.89 -30.72
CA VAL A 29 -3.34 20.69 -30.08
C VAL A 29 -2.33 20.00 -29.16
N THR A 30 -1.07 20.42 -29.15
CA THR A 30 -0.07 19.93 -28.20
C THR A 30 -0.26 20.63 -26.85
N VAL A 31 -1.16 20.08 -26.03
CA VAL A 31 -1.21 20.44 -24.60
C VAL A 31 0.02 19.83 -23.95
N THR A 32 1.10 20.61 -23.88
CA THR A 32 2.26 20.25 -23.05
C THR A 32 1.79 20.37 -21.61
N ASN A 33 1.52 19.24 -20.95
CA ASN A 33 1.27 19.25 -19.52
C ASN A 33 2.60 19.55 -18.82
N PRO A 34 2.80 20.74 -18.20
CA PRO A 34 4.06 21.13 -17.58
C PRO A 34 4.43 20.23 -16.37
N ASN A 35 3.50 19.40 -15.93
CA ASN A 35 3.72 18.44 -14.84
C ASN A 35 4.10 17.03 -15.33
N VAL A 36 4.22 16.82 -16.63
CA VAL A 36 4.66 15.55 -17.22
C VAL A 36 6.01 15.75 -17.84
N ILE A 37 7.02 15.10 -17.27
CA ILE A 37 8.36 15.03 -17.85
C ILE A 37 8.32 13.97 -18.95
N ASP A 38 8.60 14.37 -20.19
CA ASP A 38 8.78 13.42 -21.29
C ASP A 38 10.02 12.57 -21.01
N ALA A 39 9.83 11.27 -20.88
CA ALA A 39 10.89 10.32 -20.59
C ALA A 39 12.03 10.37 -21.64
N SER A 40 11.74 10.76 -22.87
CA SER A 40 12.74 10.90 -23.94
C SER A 40 13.69 12.10 -23.74
N THR A 41 13.27 13.10 -22.94
CA THR A 41 14.07 14.31 -22.64
C THR A 41 14.86 14.19 -21.34
N VAL A 42 14.67 13.10 -20.57
CA VAL A 42 15.34 12.86 -19.30
C VAL A 42 16.74 12.32 -19.56
N ASP A 43 17.77 13.05 -19.13
CA ASP A 43 19.12 12.50 -19.06
C ASP A 43 19.20 11.46 -17.92
N PRO A 44 19.40 10.18 -18.25
CA PRO A 44 19.42 9.09 -17.25
C PRO A 44 20.53 9.29 -16.20
N VAL A 45 21.65 9.86 -16.58
CA VAL A 45 22.82 10.01 -15.71
C VAL A 45 22.53 11.04 -14.61
N SER A 46 21.98 12.19 -14.98
CA SER A 46 21.72 13.29 -14.03
C SER A 46 20.39 13.12 -13.26
N SER A 47 19.38 12.48 -13.86
CA SER A 47 18.03 12.43 -13.31
C SER A 47 17.68 11.10 -12.62
N GLY A 48 18.42 10.03 -12.92
CA GLY A 48 18.09 8.66 -12.46
C GLY A 48 17.93 8.53 -10.94
N ASN A 49 18.80 9.16 -10.16
CA ASN A 49 18.70 9.10 -8.70
C ASN A 49 17.49 9.90 -8.17
N THR A 50 17.22 11.07 -8.72
CA THR A 50 16.07 11.90 -8.34
C THR A 50 14.75 11.17 -8.62
N LEU A 51 14.63 10.55 -9.80
CA LEU A 51 13.47 9.77 -10.18
C LEU A 51 13.29 8.54 -9.30
N ALA A 52 14.38 7.86 -8.91
CA ALA A 52 14.33 6.71 -8.01
C ALA A 52 13.90 7.11 -6.59
N LEU A 53 14.35 8.24 -6.08
CA LEU A 53 13.88 8.81 -4.81
C LEU A 53 12.40 9.21 -4.88
N SER A 54 11.97 9.79 -6.00
CA SER A 54 10.56 10.13 -6.24
C SER A 54 9.68 8.87 -6.30
N ALA A 55 10.17 7.79 -6.91
CA ALA A 55 9.47 6.50 -6.92
C ALA A 55 9.33 5.91 -5.51
N GLN A 56 10.38 5.99 -4.69
CA GLN A 56 10.32 5.63 -3.28
C GLN A 56 9.31 6.50 -2.53
N GLN A 57 9.28 7.83 -2.76
CA GLN A 57 8.33 8.72 -2.10
C GLN A 57 6.88 8.42 -2.50
N ASN A 58 6.61 8.12 -3.77
CA ASN A 58 5.28 7.69 -4.21
C ASN A 58 4.85 6.36 -3.55
N PHE A 59 5.80 5.48 -3.26
CA PHE A 59 5.52 4.28 -2.48
C PHE A 59 5.20 4.61 -1.02
N VAL A 60 5.92 5.52 -0.38
CA VAL A 60 5.64 5.97 1.01
C VAL A 60 4.24 6.55 1.12
N ASP A 61 3.87 7.42 0.17
CA ASP A 61 2.55 8.06 0.04
C ASP A 61 1.42 7.00 -0.06
N MET A 62 1.60 6.02 -0.93
CA MET A 62 0.69 4.88 -1.07
C MET A 62 0.59 4.04 0.20
N PHE A 63 1.72 3.75 0.85
CA PHE A 63 1.79 2.76 1.93
C PHE A 63 1.00 3.19 3.17
N GLY A 64 1.04 4.47 3.54
CA GLY A 64 0.25 5.03 4.64
C GLY A 64 -1.25 4.84 4.43
N LEU A 65 -1.73 5.17 3.23
CA LEU A 65 -3.14 4.98 2.85
C LEU A 65 -3.55 3.50 2.86
N LEU A 66 -2.76 2.62 2.23
CA LEU A 66 -3.10 1.20 2.18
C LEU A 66 -3.06 0.54 3.57
N ALA A 67 -2.15 0.95 4.44
CA ALA A 67 -2.12 0.49 5.84
C ALA A 67 -3.41 0.88 6.57
N MET A 68 -3.92 2.09 6.34
CA MET A 68 -5.17 2.58 6.92
C MET A 68 -6.40 1.82 6.38
N TYR A 69 -6.55 1.71 5.06
CA TYR A 69 -7.68 0.98 4.45
C TYR A 69 -7.64 -0.52 4.80
N GLY A 70 -6.45 -1.11 4.85
CA GLY A 70 -6.24 -2.47 5.31
C GLY A 70 -6.62 -2.67 6.77
N ALA A 71 -6.36 -1.69 7.64
CA ALA A 71 -6.76 -1.75 9.04
C ALA A 71 -8.27 -1.73 9.23
N TRP A 72 -9.01 -0.93 8.47
CA TRP A 72 -10.47 -0.95 8.47
C TRP A 72 -11.02 -2.28 7.95
N PHE A 73 -10.48 -2.78 6.85
CA PHE A 73 -10.92 -4.02 6.22
C PHE A 73 -10.65 -5.26 7.08
N SER A 74 -9.52 -5.30 7.78
CA SER A 74 -9.08 -6.43 8.60
C SER A 74 -9.49 -6.34 10.07
N GLY A 75 -10.25 -5.30 10.47
CA GLY A 75 -10.74 -5.14 11.84
C GLY A 75 -9.65 -4.74 12.86
N GLU A 76 -8.53 -4.17 12.44
CA GLU A 76 -7.59 -3.51 13.35
C GLU A 76 -8.17 -2.20 13.86
N ALA A 77 -8.88 -1.48 13.02
CA ALA A 77 -9.54 -0.24 13.36
C ALA A 77 -10.99 -0.20 12.86
N ASN A 78 -11.81 0.59 13.50
CA ASN A 78 -13.15 0.93 13.08
C ASN A 78 -13.15 2.24 12.28
N VAL A 79 -13.97 2.33 11.22
CA VAL A 79 -14.24 3.59 10.51
C VAL A 79 -15.13 4.45 11.38
N SER A 80 -14.62 5.54 11.96
CA SER A 80 -15.36 6.41 12.88
C SER A 80 -15.86 7.71 12.25
N ASP A 81 -15.85 7.82 10.93
CA ASP A 81 -16.45 8.92 10.18
C ASP A 81 -17.72 8.49 9.42
N THR A 82 -18.38 9.45 8.75
CA THR A 82 -19.65 9.23 8.02
C THR A 82 -19.45 8.90 6.54
N PHE A 83 -18.23 8.81 6.03
CA PHE A 83 -17.98 8.58 4.61
C PHE A 83 -18.46 7.17 4.19
N PRO A 84 -19.48 7.06 3.32
CA PRO A 84 -20.03 5.75 2.90
C PRO A 84 -18.97 4.86 2.27
N THR A 85 -18.11 5.43 1.41
CA THR A 85 -17.06 4.70 0.69
C THR A 85 -16.01 4.09 1.62
N ARG A 86 -15.70 4.71 2.75
CA ARG A 86 -14.81 4.14 3.78
C ARG A 86 -15.50 3.04 4.57
N ASN A 87 -16.79 3.23 4.87
CA ASN A 87 -17.59 2.22 5.59
C ASN A 87 -17.71 0.91 4.80
N GLU A 88 -17.71 0.93 3.45
CA GLU A 88 -17.65 -0.28 2.62
C GLU A 88 -16.42 -1.15 2.94
N PHE A 89 -15.25 -0.53 3.23
CA PHE A 89 -14.07 -1.28 3.69
C PHE A 89 -14.32 -1.89 5.08
N GLY A 90 -14.86 -1.11 6.01
CA GLY A 90 -15.15 -1.60 7.36
C GLY A 90 -16.13 -2.76 7.39
N VAL A 91 -17.16 -2.75 6.55
CA VAL A 91 -18.12 -3.85 6.42
C VAL A 91 -17.68 -4.95 5.45
N ARG A 92 -16.55 -4.83 4.79
CA ARG A 92 -16.07 -5.81 3.78
C ARG A 92 -17.10 -6.10 2.68
N ASN A 93 -17.63 -5.04 2.09
CA ASN A 93 -18.56 -5.08 0.95
C ASN A 93 -18.24 -3.91 0.01
N ILE A 94 -17.12 -4.04 -0.72
CA ILE A 94 -16.55 -2.97 -1.52
C ILE A 94 -17.05 -3.08 -2.95
N THR A 95 -17.71 -2.03 -3.43
CA THR A 95 -18.14 -1.98 -4.83
C THR A 95 -17.00 -1.51 -5.74
N PRO A 96 -16.91 -2.00 -7.00
CA PRO A 96 -15.94 -1.48 -7.98
C PRO A 96 -16.10 0.01 -8.29
N LEU A 97 -17.26 0.61 -8.01
CA LEU A 97 -17.55 2.04 -8.19
C LEU A 97 -17.17 2.90 -6.97
N ASN A 98 -16.62 2.29 -5.92
CA ASN A 98 -16.23 2.98 -4.70
C ASN A 98 -15.17 4.06 -4.97
N GLY A 99 -15.50 5.32 -4.63
CA GLY A 99 -14.60 6.46 -4.88
C GLY A 99 -13.31 6.41 -4.06
N SER A 100 -13.36 5.92 -2.82
CA SER A 100 -12.15 5.73 -1.99
C SER A 100 -11.27 4.59 -2.53
N LEU A 101 -11.86 3.50 -3.02
CA LEU A 101 -11.11 2.44 -3.70
C LEU A 101 -10.33 3.00 -4.89
N THR A 102 -10.97 3.85 -5.69
CA THR A 102 -10.34 4.48 -6.86
C THR A 102 -9.30 5.51 -6.47
N GLY A 103 -9.65 6.48 -5.60
CA GLY A 103 -8.85 7.66 -5.31
C GLY A 103 -7.75 7.44 -4.26
N ASP A 104 -8.08 6.74 -3.18
CA ASP A 104 -7.21 6.61 -2.02
C ASP A 104 -6.40 5.30 -2.01
N VAL A 105 -6.86 4.27 -2.74
CA VAL A 105 -6.20 2.95 -2.76
C VAL A 105 -5.55 2.66 -4.12
N TRP A 106 -6.34 2.65 -5.21
CA TRP A 106 -5.84 2.25 -6.53
C TRP A 106 -4.91 3.30 -7.16
N ALA A 107 -5.30 4.58 -7.15
CA ALA A 107 -4.52 5.62 -7.82
C ALA A 107 -3.12 5.82 -7.20
N PRO A 108 -2.92 5.87 -5.87
CA PRO A 108 -1.58 5.91 -5.28
C PRO A 108 -0.76 4.65 -5.59
N LEU A 109 -1.37 3.46 -5.55
CA LEU A 109 -0.72 2.20 -5.89
C LEU A 109 -0.25 2.17 -7.35
N SER A 110 -1.12 2.58 -8.28
CA SER A 110 -0.78 2.67 -9.70
C SER A 110 0.34 3.68 -9.96
N ARG A 111 0.35 4.81 -9.25
CA ARG A 111 1.41 5.82 -9.31
C ARG A 111 2.75 5.27 -8.81
N ALA A 112 2.76 4.54 -7.68
CA ALA A 112 3.97 3.91 -7.16
C ALA A 112 4.53 2.87 -8.15
N LEU A 113 3.68 2.06 -8.76
CA LEU A 113 4.06 1.09 -9.79
C LEU A 113 4.63 1.78 -11.05
N ALA A 114 3.98 2.84 -11.53
CA ALA A 114 4.38 3.55 -12.74
C ALA A 114 5.69 4.31 -12.55
N SER A 115 5.87 5.02 -11.44
CA SER A 115 7.09 5.79 -11.16
C SER A 115 8.32 4.88 -11.00
N ALA A 116 8.17 3.74 -10.35
CA ALA A 116 9.25 2.75 -10.26
C ALA A 116 9.57 2.13 -11.63
N LYS A 117 8.55 1.86 -12.47
CA LYS A 117 8.75 1.38 -13.83
C LYS A 117 9.51 2.41 -14.68
N GLN A 118 9.15 3.68 -14.58
CA GLN A 118 9.83 4.74 -15.31
C GLN A 118 11.34 4.74 -15.08
N VAL A 119 11.78 4.56 -13.83
CA VAL A 119 13.22 4.45 -13.51
C VAL A 119 13.87 3.22 -14.14
N LEU A 120 13.15 2.08 -14.11
CA LEU A 120 13.66 0.80 -14.65
C LEU A 120 13.72 0.77 -16.17
N ASP A 121 12.93 1.61 -16.84
CA ASP A 121 12.94 1.77 -18.31
C ASP A 121 14.07 2.72 -18.78
N LEU A 122 14.73 3.47 -17.87
CA LEU A 122 15.85 4.32 -18.22
C LEU A 122 17.10 3.50 -18.57
N SER A 123 17.87 3.96 -19.54
CA SER A 123 19.19 3.40 -19.89
C SER A 123 20.27 3.85 -18.89
N LEU A 124 20.09 3.46 -17.62
CA LEU A 124 21.01 3.83 -16.54
C LEU A 124 22.38 3.17 -16.71
N PRO A 125 23.49 3.88 -16.42
CA PRO A 125 24.83 3.29 -16.46
C PRO A 125 24.97 2.20 -15.40
N ASN A 126 25.69 1.14 -15.73
CA ASN A 126 25.97 0.00 -14.83
C ASN A 126 24.72 -0.56 -14.15
N PRO A 127 23.65 -0.97 -14.86
CA PRO A 127 22.34 -1.27 -14.30
C PRO A 127 22.35 -2.42 -13.27
N ASN A 128 23.42 -3.23 -13.25
CA ASN A 128 23.59 -4.34 -12.33
C ASN A 128 24.16 -3.95 -10.96
N THR A 129 24.69 -2.74 -10.83
CA THR A 129 25.26 -2.20 -9.59
C THR A 129 24.69 -0.81 -9.23
N ASN A 130 23.79 -0.28 -10.06
CA ASN A 130 23.25 1.06 -9.88
C ASN A 130 22.22 1.10 -8.74
N ILE A 131 22.42 2.00 -7.78
CA ILE A 131 21.55 2.14 -6.61
C ILE A 131 20.11 2.54 -6.97
N SER A 132 19.92 3.32 -8.04
CA SER A 132 18.61 3.72 -8.52
C SER A 132 17.81 2.54 -9.04
N VAL A 133 18.48 1.60 -9.72
CA VAL A 133 17.86 0.32 -10.16
C VAL A 133 17.49 -0.55 -8.96
N ALA A 134 18.39 -0.68 -7.97
CA ALA A 134 18.11 -1.43 -6.75
C ALA A 134 16.88 -0.88 -6.02
N ARG A 135 16.81 0.46 -5.87
CA ARG A 135 15.70 1.16 -5.23
C ARG A 135 14.40 0.95 -6.00
N ALA A 136 14.39 1.25 -7.29
CA ALA A 136 13.19 1.13 -8.12
C ALA A 136 12.67 -0.31 -8.19
N ALA A 137 13.55 -1.30 -8.35
CA ALA A 137 13.17 -2.71 -8.37
C ALA A 137 12.56 -3.15 -7.02
N THR A 138 13.17 -2.75 -5.91
CA THR A 138 12.67 -3.07 -4.56
C THR A 138 11.28 -2.49 -4.33
N PHE A 139 11.07 -1.19 -4.57
CA PHE A 139 9.78 -0.55 -4.33
C PHE A 139 8.71 -0.95 -5.34
N ARG A 140 9.08 -1.25 -6.61
CA ARG A 140 8.16 -1.86 -7.57
C ARG A 140 7.70 -3.23 -7.10
N GLY A 141 8.62 -4.06 -6.62
CA GLY A 141 8.31 -5.38 -6.07
C GLY A 141 7.39 -5.31 -4.85
N PHE A 142 7.62 -4.37 -3.94
CA PHE A 142 6.73 -4.13 -2.80
C PHE A 142 5.35 -3.60 -3.21
N ALA A 143 5.25 -2.72 -4.20
CA ALA A 143 3.95 -2.24 -4.69
C ALA A 143 3.14 -3.38 -5.34
N MET A 144 3.80 -4.25 -6.12
CA MET A 144 3.16 -5.46 -6.66
C MET A 144 2.74 -6.45 -5.58
N LEU A 145 3.58 -6.63 -4.55
CA LEU A 145 3.27 -7.45 -3.39
C LEU A 145 2.07 -6.91 -2.62
N GLN A 146 1.96 -5.58 -2.46
CA GLN A 146 0.83 -4.95 -1.81
C GLN A 146 -0.46 -5.15 -2.61
N MET A 147 -0.40 -4.98 -3.95
CA MET A 147 -1.55 -5.30 -4.82
C MET A 147 -1.96 -6.77 -4.67
N ALA A 148 -1.03 -7.70 -4.71
CA ALA A 148 -1.31 -9.12 -4.54
C ALA A 148 -1.89 -9.46 -3.16
N SER A 149 -1.52 -8.70 -2.12
CA SER A 149 -2.02 -8.88 -0.76
C SER A 149 -3.44 -8.39 -0.59
N ASP A 150 -3.79 -7.25 -1.19
CA ASP A 150 -5.03 -6.54 -0.91
C ASP A 150 -6.11 -6.79 -1.97
N PHE A 151 -5.75 -6.92 -3.24
CA PHE A 151 -6.70 -7.07 -4.34
C PHE A 151 -6.97 -8.53 -4.71
N CYS A 152 -8.19 -8.82 -5.16
CA CYS A 152 -8.58 -10.17 -5.62
C CYS A 152 -7.84 -10.54 -6.90
N THR A 153 -7.75 -9.60 -7.83
CA THR A 153 -7.00 -9.63 -9.07
C THR A 153 -6.41 -8.25 -9.31
N GLY A 154 -5.47 -8.10 -10.23
CA GLY A 154 -4.85 -6.82 -10.55
C GLY A 154 -4.36 -6.76 -11.98
N SER A 155 -3.84 -5.59 -12.36
CA SER A 155 -3.20 -5.37 -13.65
C SER A 155 -1.97 -4.48 -13.47
N PHE A 156 -0.92 -4.72 -14.21
CA PHE A 156 0.28 -3.90 -14.19
C PHE A 156 0.48 -3.21 -15.54
N SER A 157 0.61 -1.90 -15.53
CA SER A 157 0.91 -1.10 -16.73
C SER A 157 -0.08 -1.30 -17.87
N SER A 158 -1.37 -1.29 -17.55
CA SER A 158 -2.49 -1.55 -18.47
C SER A 158 -2.39 -2.91 -19.19
N GLY A 159 -1.76 -3.89 -18.57
CA GLY A 159 -1.68 -5.26 -19.08
C GLY A 159 -2.93 -6.10 -18.76
N PRO A 160 -2.90 -7.40 -19.02
CA PRO A 160 -4.00 -8.30 -18.73
C PRO A 160 -4.30 -8.44 -17.25
N GLU A 161 -5.47 -8.95 -16.92
CA GLU A 161 -5.85 -9.29 -15.55
C GLU A 161 -4.98 -10.44 -15.02
N LEU A 162 -4.43 -10.25 -13.84
CA LEU A 162 -3.56 -11.19 -13.15
C LEU A 162 -4.24 -11.68 -11.88
N ASN A 163 -4.20 -12.97 -11.63
CA ASN A 163 -4.58 -13.53 -10.34
C ASN A 163 -3.50 -13.29 -9.27
N THR A 164 -3.84 -13.54 -8.01
CA THR A 164 -2.94 -13.33 -6.87
C THR A 164 -1.58 -13.99 -7.07
N ASN A 165 -1.54 -15.22 -7.58
CA ASN A 165 -0.28 -15.94 -7.78
C ASN A 165 0.61 -15.30 -8.83
N GLN A 166 0.05 -14.86 -9.94
CA GLN A 166 0.79 -14.16 -11.01
C GLN A 166 1.33 -12.81 -10.52
N MET A 167 0.55 -12.09 -9.69
CA MET A 167 1.02 -10.86 -9.06
C MET A 167 2.17 -11.11 -8.09
N LEU A 168 2.11 -12.18 -7.28
CA LEU A 168 3.19 -12.58 -6.35
C LEU A 168 4.45 -13.02 -7.09
N ASP A 169 4.32 -13.69 -8.25
CA ASP A 169 5.45 -14.05 -9.08
C ASP A 169 6.13 -12.81 -9.65
N SER A 170 5.35 -11.84 -10.14
CA SER A 170 5.86 -10.54 -10.60
C SER A 170 6.56 -9.76 -9.47
N ALA A 171 5.98 -9.74 -8.27
CA ALA A 171 6.59 -9.14 -7.10
C ALA A 171 7.93 -9.81 -6.77
N SER A 172 7.96 -11.15 -6.74
CA SER A 172 9.17 -11.93 -6.45
C SER A 172 10.29 -11.70 -7.48
N PHE A 173 9.94 -11.53 -8.75
CA PHE A 173 10.89 -11.17 -9.80
C PHE A 173 11.60 -9.84 -9.51
N TRP A 174 10.84 -8.77 -9.22
CA TRP A 174 11.41 -7.45 -8.96
C TRP A 174 12.15 -7.39 -7.63
N LEU A 175 11.67 -8.08 -6.60
CA LEU A 175 12.37 -8.20 -5.32
C LEU A 175 13.69 -8.96 -5.47
N THR A 176 13.75 -10.01 -6.32
CA THR A 176 15.00 -10.69 -6.66
C THR A 176 15.97 -9.71 -7.31
N ARG A 177 15.51 -8.92 -8.28
CA ARG A 177 16.34 -7.87 -8.91
C ARG A 177 16.84 -6.85 -7.88
N GLY A 178 16.00 -6.43 -6.94
CA GLY A 178 16.38 -5.55 -5.83
C GLY A 178 17.47 -6.14 -4.94
N ILE A 179 17.40 -7.44 -4.63
CA ILE A 179 18.41 -8.15 -3.86
C ILE A 179 19.75 -8.21 -4.62
N GLU A 180 19.72 -8.62 -5.88
CA GLU A 180 20.92 -8.79 -6.70
C GLU A 180 21.68 -7.48 -6.88
N VAL A 181 20.99 -6.45 -7.36
CA VAL A 181 21.59 -5.14 -7.61
C VAL A 181 22.00 -4.44 -6.33
N GLY A 182 21.18 -4.55 -5.27
CA GLY A 182 21.49 -3.97 -3.97
C GLY A 182 22.76 -4.56 -3.35
N ARG A 183 22.94 -5.87 -3.43
CA ARG A 183 24.17 -6.55 -2.98
C ARG A 183 25.37 -6.17 -3.83
N ALA A 184 25.22 -6.17 -5.15
CA ALA A 184 26.29 -5.85 -6.09
C ALA A 184 26.72 -4.37 -6.05
N ASN A 185 25.87 -3.48 -5.54
CA ASN A 185 26.17 -2.06 -5.35
C ASN A 185 27.32 -1.81 -4.35
N GLY A 186 27.46 -2.64 -3.33
CA GLY A 186 28.55 -2.60 -2.35
C GLY A 186 28.46 -1.49 -1.30
N THR A 187 27.41 -0.65 -1.31
CA THR A 187 27.20 0.41 -0.31
C THR A 187 26.29 -0.08 0.83
N ALA A 188 26.30 0.62 1.97
CA ALA A 188 25.38 0.37 3.07
C ALA A 188 23.91 0.54 2.66
N GLU A 189 23.62 1.50 1.77
CA GLU A 189 22.28 1.70 1.21
C GLU A 189 21.86 0.53 0.33
N GLY A 190 22.75 0.07 -0.55
CA GLY A 190 22.52 -1.12 -1.38
C GLY A 190 22.23 -2.36 -0.54
N ALA A 191 23.01 -2.58 0.52
CA ALA A 191 22.78 -3.66 1.48
C ALA A 191 21.43 -3.53 2.20
N SER A 192 21.03 -2.32 2.59
CA SER A 192 19.74 -2.05 3.21
C SER A 192 18.57 -2.36 2.27
N LEU A 193 18.64 -1.94 0.99
CA LEU A 193 17.64 -2.25 -0.02
C LEU A 193 17.56 -3.75 -0.32
N ALA A 194 18.70 -4.43 -0.36
CA ALA A 194 18.73 -5.89 -0.55
C ALA A 194 18.07 -6.64 0.62
N ASN A 195 18.31 -6.22 1.86
CA ASN A 195 17.68 -6.79 3.05
C ASN A 195 16.17 -6.50 3.09
N LEU A 196 15.77 -5.28 2.70
CA LEU A 196 14.38 -4.94 2.52
C LEU A 196 13.70 -5.86 1.50
N ALA A 197 14.32 -6.04 0.34
CA ALA A 197 13.81 -6.90 -0.72
C ALA A 197 13.76 -8.38 -0.31
N LEU A 198 14.69 -8.86 0.53
CA LEU A 198 14.64 -10.21 1.12
C LEU A 198 13.38 -10.43 1.95
N VAL A 199 13.04 -9.50 2.86
CA VAL A 199 11.80 -9.61 3.65
C VAL A 199 10.56 -9.58 2.74
N GLY A 200 10.54 -8.70 1.74
CA GLY A 200 9.45 -8.65 0.76
C GLY A 200 9.29 -9.96 -0.01
N ARG A 201 10.40 -10.56 -0.48
CA ARG A 201 10.37 -11.83 -1.21
C ARG A 201 9.99 -13.01 -0.31
N ALA A 202 10.45 -13.02 0.93
CA ALA A 202 10.01 -14.00 1.93
C ALA A 202 8.50 -13.94 2.13
N ARG A 203 7.92 -12.72 2.24
CA ARG A 203 6.46 -12.50 2.34
C ARG A 203 5.72 -12.99 1.09
N ALA A 204 6.23 -12.68 -0.12
CA ALA A 204 5.64 -13.14 -1.37
C ALA A 204 5.64 -14.68 -1.49
N ARG A 205 6.78 -15.31 -1.17
CA ARG A 205 6.93 -16.77 -1.16
C ARG A 205 6.00 -17.45 -0.14
N LEU A 206 5.89 -16.90 1.05
CA LEU A 206 4.97 -17.42 2.07
C LEU A 206 3.51 -17.38 1.58
N GLN A 207 3.09 -16.28 0.95
CA GLN A 207 1.76 -16.18 0.34
C GLN A 207 1.55 -17.16 -0.82
N ARG A 208 2.62 -17.47 -1.57
CA ARG A 208 2.65 -18.51 -2.62
C ARG A 208 2.68 -19.94 -2.08
N ARG A 209 2.76 -20.13 -0.76
CA ARG A 209 2.97 -21.44 -0.11
C ARG A 209 4.34 -22.08 -0.43
N ASP A 210 5.30 -21.30 -0.92
CA ASP A 210 6.72 -21.69 -0.99
C ASP A 210 7.37 -21.48 0.39
N ASN A 211 7.06 -22.38 1.31
CA ASN A 211 7.52 -22.29 2.68
C ASN A 211 9.05 -22.44 2.79
N ALA A 212 9.65 -23.30 1.96
CA ALA A 212 11.10 -23.50 1.98
C ALA A 212 11.85 -22.23 1.51
N GLY A 213 11.40 -21.63 0.41
CA GLY A 213 11.95 -20.39 -0.10
C GLY A 213 11.71 -19.21 0.84
N ALA A 214 10.53 -19.13 1.49
CA ALA A 214 10.20 -18.10 2.47
C ALA A 214 11.12 -18.19 3.70
N ALA A 215 11.34 -19.40 4.24
CA ALA A 215 12.24 -19.64 5.36
C ALA A 215 13.70 -19.31 5.03
N ALA A 216 14.16 -19.67 3.82
CA ALA A 216 15.53 -19.36 3.37
C ALA A 216 15.78 -17.85 3.26
N ASP A 217 14.85 -17.10 2.66
CA ASP A 217 14.95 -15.64 2.59
C ASP A 217 14.89 -14.99 3.98
N ALA A 218 13.99 -15.46 4.86
CA ALA A 218 13.86 -14.97 6.21
C ALA A 218 15.12 -15.19 7.06
N ALA A 219 15.77 -16.33 6.90
CA ALA A 219 17.05 -16.67 7.56
C ALA A 219 18.20 -15.75 7.11
N ALA A 220 18.17 -15.29 5.84
CA ALA A 220 19.19 -14.41 5.29
C ALA A 220 19.07 -12.95 5.74
N VAL A 221 17.98 -12.55 6.42
CA VAL A 221 17.80 -11.20 6.96
C VAL A 221 18.64 -11.03 8.21
N PRO A 222 19.54 -10.02 8.28
CA PRO A 222 20.44 -9.83 9.42
C PRO A 222 19.69 -9.45 10.70
N ALA A 223 20.26 -9.81 11.84
CA ALA A 223 19.76 -9.41 13.14
C ALA A 223 19.65 -7.88 13.25
N GLY A 224 18.60 -7.40 13.90
CA GLY A 224 18.36 -5.96 14.09
C GLY A 224 17.92 -5.20 12.82
N PHE A 225 17.76 -5.86 11.68
CA PHE A 225 17.29 -5.18 10.49
C PHE A 225 15.88 -4.63 10.66
N GLU A 226 15.73 -3.36 10.35
CA GLU A 226 14.44 -2.67 10.27
C GLU A 226 14.48 -1.60 9.17
N PHE A 227 13.41 -1.52 8.39
CA PHE A 227 13.24 -0.51 7.36
C PHE A 227 11.92 0.23 7.55
N ASN A 228 12.03 1.53 7.78
CA ASN A 228 10.89 2.40 8.10
C ASN A 228 10.56 3.35 6.95
N MET A 229 9.27 3.46 6.60
CA MET A 229 8.73 4.53 5.78
C MET A 229 8.74 5.82 6.60
N ARG A 230 9.31 6.88 6.05
CA ARG A 230 9.46 8.17 6.74
C ARG A 230 8.45 9.17 6.19
N TYR A 231 7.85 9.91 7.09
CA TYR A 231 6.84 10.93 6.83
C TYR A 231 7.34 12.29 7.28
N THR A 232 6.59 13.37 6.96
CA THR A 232 6.96 14.73 7.33
C THR A 232 5.92 15.36 8.25
N ASP A 233 6.39 16.28 9.09
CA ASP A 233 5.55 17.18 9.90
C ASP A 233 5.47 18.59 9.29
N ASP A 234 6.01 18.79 8.08
CA ASP A 234 5.94 20.07 7.39
C ASP A 234 4.48 20.46 7.10
N PRO A 235 3.96 21.58 7.65
CA PRO A 235 2.58 22.00 7.45
C PRO A 235 2.16 22.17 5.98
N GLY A 236 3.08 22.57 5.11
CA GLY A 236 2.83 22.74 3.67
C GLY A 236 2.61 21.43 2.92
N ASN A 237 3.14 20.33 3.43
CA ASN A 237 3.08 19.01 2.81
C ASN A 237 2.31 17.97 3.65
N ARG A 238 1.81 18.36 4.82
CA ARG A 238 1.17 17.45 5.80
C ARG A 238 0.01 16.67 5.21
N ALA A 239 -0.84 17.30 4.41
CA ALA A 239 -2.00 16.65 3.82
C ALA A 239 -1.67 15.47 2.88
N ARG A 240 -0.42 15.40 2.39
CA ARG A 240 0.01 14.38 1.43
C ARG A 240 1.15 13.52 1.94
N LEU A 241 2.09 14.09 2.71
CA LEU A 241 3.35 13.43 3.06
C LEU A 241 3.47 13.13 4.55
N SER A 242 2.40 13.32 5.34
CA SER A 242 2.37 12.93 6.74
C SER A 242 1.97 11.45 6.90
N ASN A 243 2.14 10.94 8.11
CA ASN A 243 1.61 9.62 8.48
C ASN A 243 0.07 9.63 8.46
N ASP A 244 -0.54 8.95 7.50
CA ASP A 244 -1.98 8.90 7.32
C ASP A 244 -2.71 8.33 8.54
N LEU A 245 -2.13 7.35 9.23
CA LEU A 245 -2.74 6.78 10.43
C LEU A 245 -2.86 7.80 11.55
N TRP A 246 -1.88 8.72 11.67
CA TRP A 246 -1.99 9.84 12.60
C TRP A 246 -2.95 10.91 12.09
N PHE A 247 -2.78 11.36 10.84
CA PHE A 247 -3.60 12.41 10.24
C PHE A 247 -5.10 12.05 10.29
N PHE A 248 -5.46 10.84 9.88
CA PHE A 248 -6.86 10.41 9.89
C PHE A 248 -7.37 10.04 11.30
N SER A 249 -6.51 9.70 12.24
CA SER A 249 -6.90 9.49 13.63
C SER A 249 -7.04 10.80 14.39
N PHE A 250 -6.06 11.72 14.24
CA PHE A 250 -5.98 12.96 15.01
C PHE A 250 -6.77 14.11 14.38
N ASP A 251 -6.52 14.42 13.08
CA ASP A 251 -7.17 15.57 12.44
C ASP A 251 -8.60 15.25 11.98
N ARG A 252 -8.89 14.01 11.63
CA ARG A 252 -10.17 13.61 11.04
C ARG A 252 -11.07 12.80 11.97
N GLY A 253 -10.55 12.22 13.04
CA GLY A 253 -11.32 11.33 13.91
C GLY A 253 -11.87 10.09 13.20
N SER A 254 -11.25 9.65 12.09
CA SER A 254 -11.76 8.59 11.22
C SER A 254 -11.30 7.20 11.61
N ILE A 255 -10.20 7.07 12.38
CA ILE A 255 -9.60 5.80 12.80
C ILE A 255 -9.78 5.63 14.29
N SER A 256 -10.63 4.69 14.70
CA SER A 256 -10.78 4.26 16.10
C SER A 256 -10.28 2.83 16.26
N VAL A 257 -9.45 2.58 17.27
CA VAL A 257 -8.98 1.21 17.59
C VAL A 257 -10.18 0.28 17.76
N ALA A 258 -10.21 -0.85 17.07
CA ALA A 258 -11.35 -1.76 17.15
C ALA A 258 -11.39 -2.48 18.51
N PRO A 259 -12.56 -2.88 19.03
CA PRO A 259 -12.74 -3.42 20.39
C PRO A 259 -11.81 -4.57 20.76
N PHE A 260 -11.52 -5.47 19.83
CA PHE A 260 -10.61 -6.60 20.08
C PHE A 260 -9.20 -6.14 20.51
N TRP A 261 -8.74 -5.01 19.98
CA TRP A 261 -7.40 -4.47 20.21
C TRP A 261 -7.35 -3.51 21.41
N ARG A 262 -8.47 -3.19 22.04
CA ARG A 262 -8.56 -2.33 23.23
C ARG A 262 -8.15 -3.10 24.48
N THR A 263 -6.89 -3.48 24.53
CA THR A 263 -6.29 -4.25 25.62
C THR A 263 -5.22 -3.42 26.33
N ASN A 264 -4.63 -3.97 27.37
CA ASN A 264 -3.46 -3.36 28.03
C ASN A 264 -2.15 -3.78 27.38
N ASP A 265 -2.17 -4.34 26.19
CA ASP A 265 -0.95 -4.70 25.45
C ASP A 265 -0.22 -3.43 25.00
N PRO A 266 1.04 -3.19 25.42
CA PRO A 266 1.76 -1.96 25.13
C PRO A 266 2.09 -1.77 23.65
N ARG A 267 1.92 -2.81 22.82
CA ARG A 267 2.11 -2.75 21.36
C ARG A 267 0.94 -2.07 20.62
N VAL A 268 -0.21 -1.93 21.29
CA VAL A 268 -1.40 -1.25 20.78
C VAL A 268 -1.82 -0.14 21.74
N PRO A 269 -0.99 0.92 21.86
CA PRO A 269 -1.34 2.06 22.70
C PRO A 269 -2.48 2.86 22.07
N TYR A 270 -3.44 3.27 22.90
CA TYR A 270 -4.56 4.12 22.49
C TYR A 270 -4.98 5.05 23.62
N ARG A 271 -5.75 6.09 23.28
CA ARG A 271 -6.39 7.00 24.23
C ARG A 271 -7.88 7.09 23.94
N VAL A 272 -8.68 7.09 24.99
CA VAL A 272 -10.11 7.33 24.88
C VAL A 272 -10.35 8.83 24.59
N GLN A 273 -11.39 9.14 23.83
CA GLN A 273 -11.78 10.52 23.53
C GLN A 273 -11.80 11.39 24.80
N GLY A 274 -11.21 12.58 24.71
CA GLY A 274 -11.02 13.49 25.86
C GLY A 274 -9.61 13.43 26.46
N GLY A 275 -8.74 12.50 26.01
CA GLY A 275 -7.32 12.47 26.36
C GLY A 275 -6.52 13.62 25.74
N THR A 276 -5.28 13.80 26.17
CA THR A 276 -4.37 14.82 25.64
C THR A 276 -3.27 14.16 24.79
N PRO A 277 -3.01 14.61 23.56
CA PRO A 277 -3.75 15.63 22.81
C PRO A 277 -5.14 15.13 22.37
N ALA A 278 -6.13 16.01 22.40
CA ALA A 278 -7.45 15.72 21.86
C ALA A 278 -7.40 15.76 20.31
N PRO A 279 -8.25 14.97 19.62
CA PRO A 279 -8.39 15.09 18.16
C PRO A 279 -8.81 16.51 17.76
N THR A 280 -8.25 17.04 16.68
CA THR A 280 -8.66 18.34 16.12
C THR A 280 -10.05 18.28 15.49
N ALA A 281 -10.47 17.09 15.02
CA ALA A 281 -11.83 16.83 14.57
C ALA A 281 -12.51 15.82 15.50
N GLN A 282 -13.80 16.02 15.74
CA GLN A 282 -14.61 15.06 16.47
C GLN A 282 -14.99 13.88 15.52
N PRO A 283 -15.11 12.65 16.03
CA PRO A 283 -15.69 11.57 15.26
C PRO A 283 -17.08 11.94 14.75
N GLN A 284 -17.33 11.66 13.46
CA GLN A 284 -18.60 12.01 12.81
C GLN A 284 -19.76 11.13 13.28
N ASP A 285 -19.45 9.87 13.60
CA ASP A 285 -20.41 8.90 14.14
C ASP A 285 -20.05 8.50 15.58
N PRO A 286 -21.06 8.20 16.43
CA PRO A 286 -20.81 7.64 17.74
C PRO A 286 -20.18 6.24 17.58
N VAL A 287 -19.00 6.06 18.16
CA VAL A 287 -18.34 4.76 18.23
C VAL A 287 -18.78 4.07 19.52
N PRO A 288 -19.36 2.84 19.47
CA PRO A 288 -19.72 2.15 20.69
C PRO A 288 -18.57 2.02 21.67
N GLY A 289 -18.76 2.49 22.91
CA GLY A 289 -17.70 2.58 23.92
C GLY A 289 -16.76 3.76 23.78
N GLY A 290 -17.08 4.74 22.89
CA GLY A 290 -16.32 5.97 22.67
C GLY A 290 -15.23 5.83 21.61
N PHE A 291 -14.70 6.97 21.16
CA PHE A 291 -13.60 7.04 20.22
C PHE A 291 -12.28 6.65 20.90
N HIS A 292 -11.57 5.67 20.34
CA HIS A 292 -10.31 5.17 20.84
C HIS A 292 -9.20 5.52 19.86
N GLN A 293 -8.59 6.69 20.06
CA GLN A 293 -7.52 7.16 19.19
C GLN A 293 -6.27 6.30 19.30
N GLN A 294 -5.72 5.87 18.17
CA GLN A 294 -4.46 5.12 18.14
C GLN A 294 -3.28 6.02 18.55
N PHE A 295 -2.33 5.47 19.29
CA PHE A 295 -1.10 6.15 19.71
C PHE A 295 0.16 5.33 19.40
N LYS A 296 0.05 4.31 18.54
CA LYS A 296 1.22 3.59 18.03
C LYS A 296 2.08 4.51 17.16
N PHE A 297 1.44 5.39 16.42
CA PHE A 297 2.08 6.42 15.61
C PHE A 297 1.66 7.79 16.13
N PRO A 298 2.40 8.39 17.11
CA PRO A 298 1.95 9.55 17.86
C PRO A 298 2.39 10.89 17.22
N GLY A 299 2.32 11.03 15.89
CA GLY A 299 2.68 12.26 15.19
C GLY A 299 2.70 12.13 13.69
N TYR A 300 2.68 13.27 13.00
CA TYR A 300 2.67 13.34 11.54
C TYR A 300 3.93 12.75 10.90
N ALA A 301 5.08 12.90 11.55
CA ALA A 301 6.36 12.35 11.08
C ALA A 301 6.66 10.94 11.63
N ALA A 302 5.74 10.34 12.40
CA ALA A 302 5.95 9.01 12.97
C ALA A 302 6.16 7.98 11.86
N PRO A 303 7.29 7.23 11.87
CA PRO A 303 7.59 6.28 10.82
C PRO A 303 6.70 5.03 10.92
N ILE A 304 6.35 4.44 9.78
CA ILE A 304 5.67 3.13 9.72
C ILE A 304 6.68 2.08 9.22
N ARG A 305 6.82 0.99 9.95
CA ARG A 305 7.74 -0.10 9.62
C ARG A 305 7.24 -0.90 8.42
N LEU A 306 7.98 -0.85 7.31
CA LEU A 306 7.68 -1.64 6.11
C LEU A 306 8.12 -3.09 6.27
N ALA A 307 9.34 -3.32 6.76
CA ALA A 307 9.93 -4.65 6.91
C ALA A 307 10.93 -4.69 8.07
N SER A 308 11.13 -5.88 8.66
CA SER A 308 12.08 -6.06 9.75
C SER A 308 12.51 -7.52 9.91
N LYS A 309 13.59 -7.73 10.68
CA LYS A 309 13.99 -9.07 11.12
C LYS A 309 12.88 -9.75 11.92
N LEU A 310 12.13 -9.00 12.75
CA LEU A 310 11.00 -9.55 13.48
C LEU A 310 9.94 -10.14 12.53
N GLU A 311 9.66 -9.47 11.41
CA GLU A 311 8.74 -10.03 10.40
C GLU A 311 9.31 -11.29 9.75
N ALA A 312 10.61 -11.30 9.46
CA ALA A 312 11.29 -12.48 8.94
C ALA A 312 11.21 -13.66 9.94
N ASP A 313 11.32 -13.40 11.24
CA ASP A 313 11.16 -14.44 12.27
C ASP A 313 9.74 -15.03 12.29
N TYR A 314 8.72 -14.19 12.16
CA TYR A 314 7.33 -14.66 12.02
C TYR A 314 7.13 -15.48 10.74
N ILE A 315 7.70 -15.05 9.62
CA ILE A 315 7.66 -15.80 8.36
C ILE A 315 8.32 -17.17 8.51
N ALA A 316 9.49 -17.22 9.12
CA ALA A 316 10.21 -18.48 9.36
C ALA A 316 9.44 -19.42 10.30
N ALA A 317 8.86 -18.89 11.38
CA ALA A 317 8.08 -19.67 12.33
C ALA A 317 6.78 -20.22 11.68
N GLU A 318 6.09 -19.41 10.88
CA GLU A 318 4.90 -19.86 10.14
C GLU A 318 5.26 -20.91 9.09
N ALA A 319 6.30 -20.65 8.27
CA ALA A 319 6.76 -21.54 7.22
C ALA A 319 7.25 -22.89 7.74
N SER A 320 7.80 -22.93 8.96
CA SER A 320 8.27 -24.17 9.59
C SER A 320 7.13 -25.16 9.90
N GLY A 321 5.92 -24.66 10.17
CA GLY A 321 4.80 -25.46 10.66
C GLY A 321 5.05 -26.13 12.03
N ASN A 322 6.17 -25.83 12.68
CA ASN A 322 6.61 -26.51 13.90
C ASN A 322 6.09 -25.79 15.15
N VAL A 323 5.29 -26.50 15.94
CA VAL A 323 4.65 -25.98 17.16
C VAL A 323 5.67 -25.43 18.17
N THR A 324 6.77 -26.13 18.37
CA THR A 324 7.81 -25.70 19.34
C THR A 324 8.49 -24.39 18.88
N THR A 325 8.80 -24.27 17.59
CA THR A 325 9.37 -23.05 17.01
C THR A 325 8.41 -21.87 17.16
N GLN A 326 7.13 -22.10 16.85
CA GLN A 326 6.09 -21.08 16.99
C GLN A 326 5.90 -20.66 18.46
N LEU A 327 5.82 -21.60 19.41
CA LEU A 327 5.72 -21.29 20.85
C LEU A 327 6.92 -20.53 21.37
N THR A 328 8.12 -20.84 20.90
CA THR A 328 9.35 -20.10 21.25
C THR A 328 9.22 -18.63 20.86
N LEU A 329 8.80 -18.36 19.63
CA LEU A 329 8.59 -16.97 19.17
C LEU A 329 7.44 -16.30 19.93
N ILE A 330 6.30 -16.96 20.08
CA ILE A 330 5.13 -16.45 20.81
C ILE A 330 5.57 -15.99 22.22
N ASN A 331 6.26 -16.87 22.98
CA ASN A 331 6.66 -16.56 24.34
C ASN A 331 7.71 -15.46 24.41
N ALA A 332 8.64 -15.40 23.46
CA ALA A 332 9.58 -14.29 23.34
C ALA A 332 8.86 -12.96 23.10
N ARG A 333 7.83 -12.94 22.25
CA ARG A 333 7.04 -11.72 21.96
C ARG A 333 6.17 -11.29 23.14
N ARG A 334 5.55 -12.25 23.82
CA ARG A 334 4.77 -12.00 25.05
C ARG A 334 5.67 -11.43 26.15
N ALA A 335 6.84 -12.02 26.37
CA ALA A 335 7.82 -11.51 27.34
C ALA A 335 8.30 -10.09 27.00
N ALA A 336 8.58 -9.79 25.74
CA ALA A 336 8.94 -8.45 25.28
C ALA A 336 7.84 -7.40 25.50
N ALA A 337 6.57 -7.83 25.55
CA ALA A 337 5.41 -6.99 25.90
C ALA A 337 5.09 -6.99 27.41
N GLY A 338 5.89 -7.61 28.25
CA GLY A 338 5.64 -7.72 29.70
C GLY A 338 4.51 -8.67 30.06
N LEU A 339 4.13 -9.59 29.15
CA LEU A 339 3.04 -10.54 29.35
C LEU A 339 3.59 -11.89 29.81
N VAL A 340 2.76 -12.63 30.54
CA VAL A 340 3.07 -14.02 30.93
C VAL A 340 3.17 -14.93 29.72
N PRO A 341 3.93 -16.04 29.78
CA PRO A 341 3.97 -17.03 28.69
C PRO A 341 2.59 -17.53 28.28
N TYR A 342 2.48 -17.99 27.07
CA TYR A 342 1.24 -18.59 26.56
C TYR A 342 0.88 -19.84 27.35
N SER A 343 -0.33 -19.87 27.90
CA SER A 343 -0.86 -20.97 28.73
C SER A 343 -2.07 -21.68 28.11
N GLY A 344 -2.40 -21.34 26.87
CA GLY A 344 -3.49 -21.97 26.13
C GLY A 344 -3.14 -23.39 25.60
N PRO A 345 -4.07 -24.03 24.88
CA PRO A 345 -3.82 -25.35 24.28
C PRO A 345 -2.62 -25.32 23.33
N GLN A 346 -1.78 -26.36 23.39
CA GLN A 346 -0.54 -26.45 22.61
C GLN A 346 -0.68 -27.35 21.37
N ASP A 347 -1.90 -27.60 20.91
CA ASP A 347 -2.12 -28.20 19.60
C ASP A 347 -1.77 -27.22 18.47
N ALA A 348 -1.46 -27.74 17.28
CA ALA A 348 -0.97 -26.96 16.16
C ALA A 348 -1.95 -25.83 15.74
N ALA A 349 -3.27 -26.07 15.82
CA ALA A 349 -4.26 -25.08 15.44
C ALA A 349 -4.33 -23.92 16.46
N SER A 350 -4.28 -24.22 17.73
CA SER A 350 -4.31 -23.22 18.81
C SER A 350 -3.05 -22.37 18.84
N VAL A 351 -1.88 -23.01 18.71
CA VAL A 351 -0.59 -22.31 18.65
C VAL A 351 -0.50 -21.42 17.41
N LYS A 352 -0.99 -21.89 16.26
CA LYS A 352 -1.03 -21.09 15.05
C LYS A 352 -1.94 -19.86 15.19
N ARG A 353 -3.13 -19.98 15.80
CA ARG A 353 -4.00 -18.84 16.10
C ARG A 353 -3.29 -17.83 17.01
N GLU A 354 -2.60 -18.30 18.04
CA GLU A 354 -1.84 -17.42 18.93
C GLU A 354 -0.67 -16.75 18.19
N LEU A 355 0.03 -17.46 17.31
CA LEU A 355 1.08 -16.87 16.48
C LEU A 355 0.55 -15.69 15.67
N PHE A 356 -0.61 -15.83 14.99
CA PHE A 356 -1.24 -14.73 14.27
C PHE A 356 -1.77 -13.62 15.18
N THR A 357 -2.20 -13.95 16.39
CA THR A 357 -2.59 -12.95 17.39
C THR A 357 -1.39 -12.10 17.82
N GLN A 358 -0.27 -12.73 18.17
CA GLN A 358 0.96 -12.01 18.51
C GLN A 358 1.51 -11.21 17.34
N ARG A 359 1.46 -11.76 16.13
CA ARG A 359 1.82 -11.07 14.90
C ARG A 359 0.93 -9.83 14.67
N GLY A 360 -0.37 -9.93 14.93
CA GLY A 360 -1.30 -8.80 14.84
C GLY A 360 -0.97 -7.67 15.82
N TYR A 361 -0.57 -7.97 17.05
CA TYR A 361 -0.11 -6.97 18.01
C TYR A 361 1.22 -6.32 17.59
N ASP A 362 2.21 -7.12 17.17
CA ASP A 362 3.53 -6.62 16.78
C ASP A 362 3.49 -5.73 15.53
N PHE A 363 2.60 -6.03 14.58
CA PHE A 363 2.44 -5.31 13.32
C PHE A 363 1.11 -4.54 13.21
N TYR A 364 0.50 -4.22 14.34
CA TYR A 364 -0.74 -3.47 14.40
C TYR A 364 -0.65 -2.18 13.55
N LEU A 365 -1.61 -1.94 12.65
CA LEU A 365 -1.64 -0.81 11.73
C LEU A 365 -0.41 -0.68 10.79
N GLU A 366 0.29 -1.76 10.47
CA GLU A 366 1.44 -1.74 9.56
C GLU A 366 1.13 -2.34 8.17
N GLY A 367 -0.14 -2.41 7.77
CA GLY A 367 -0.56 -2.85 6.43
C GLY A 367 -0.26 -4.31 6.09
N LYS A 368 -0.16 -5.20 7.09
CA LYS A 368 0.19 -6.61 6.88
C LYS A 368 -1.00 -7.56 7.08
N ARG A 369 -2.04 -7.10 7.74
CA ARG A 369 -3.12 -7.94 8.25
C ARG A 369 -4.02 -8.51 7.16
N VAL A 370 -4.28 -7.76 6.09
CA VAL A 370 -5.11 -8.25 4.96
C VAL A 370 -4.49 -9.50 4.34
N ALA A 371 -3.18 -9.49 4.11
CA ALA A 371 -2.45 -10.64 3.57
C ALA A 371 -2.53 -11.86 4.50
N ASP A 372 -2.41 -11.65 5.82
CA ASP A 372 -2.50 -12.72 6.82
C ASP A 372 -3.92 -13.33 6.81
N PHE A 373 -4.94 -12.49 6.87
CA PHE A 373 -6.35 -12.89 6.85
C PHE A 373 -6.73 -13.68 5.59
N ARG A 374 -6.25 -13.24 4.41
CA ARG A 374 -6.49 -13.93 3.14
C ARG A 374 -5.77 -15.27 3.05
N ARG A 375 -4.54 -15.33 3.60
CA ARG A 375 -3.69 -16.51 3.46
C ARG A 375 -4.13 -17.64 4.39
N ASP A 376 -4.55 -17.32 5.60
CA ASP A 376 -4.76 -18.33 6.62
C ASP A 376 -6.03 -18.07 7.47
N PRO A 377 -6.94 -19.06 7.54
CA PRO A 377 -8.16 -18.93 8.35
C PRO A 377 -7.88 -18.82 9.86
N ALA A 378 -6.66 -19.11 10.33
CA ALA A 378 -6.28 -18.89 11.73
C ALA A 378 -6.02 -17.41 12.06
N ALA A 379 -5.86 -16.55 11.06
CA ALA A 379 -5.57 -15.13 11.21
C ALA A 379 -6.83 -14.26 11.38
N THR A 380 -7.81 -14.71 12.16
CA THR A 380 -9.12 -14.06 12.31
C THR A 380 -9.27 -13.21 13.57
N ALA A 381 -8.24 -13.09 14.40
CA ALA A 381 -8.26 -12.24 15.59
C ALA A 381 -8.69 -10.80 15.24
N GLY A 382 -9.77 -10.31 15.87
CA GLY A 382 -10.33 -8.98 15.60
C GLY A 382 -11.14 -8.82 14.30
N VAL A 383 -11.16 -9.82 13.44
CA VAL A 383 -11.96 -9.78 12.20
C VAL A 383 -13.43 -10.10 12.54
N THR A 384 -14.34 -9.18 12.24
CA THR A 384 -15.78 -9.43 12.42
C THR A 384 -16.24 -10.52 11.46
N ALA A 385 -16.96 -11.51 11.98
CA ALA A 385 -17.45 -12.60 11.14
C ALA A 385 -18.49 -12.12 10.12
N THR A 386 -18.52 -12.75 8.96
CA THR A 386 -19.51 -12.48 7.91
C THR A 386 -20.94 -12.62 8.46
N GLY A 387 -21.83 -11.70 8.06
CA GLY A 387 -23.22 -11.68 8.47
C GLY A 387 -23.48 -11.06 9.84
N GLN A 388 -22.44 -10.77 10.62
CA GLN A 388 -22.61 -10.08 11.90
C GLN A 388 -22.84 -8.59 11.69
N PRO A 389 -23.66 -7.93 12.53
CA PRO A 389 -23.87 -6.49 12.45
C PRO A 389 -22.54 -5.74 12.55
N TYR A 390 -22.38 -4.75 11.68
CA TYR A 390 -21.27 -3.82 11.83
C TYR A 390 -21.47 -2.97 13.09
N PHE A 391 -20.38 -2.50 13.69
CA PHE A 391 -20.44 -1.76 14.94
C PHE A 391 -21.27 -0.48 14.87
N LYS A 392 -21.44 0.13 13.68
CA LYS A 392 -22.25 1.30 13.45
C LYS A 392 -23.71 0.92 13.09
N PRO A 393 -24.70 1.44 13.82
CA PRO A 393 -26.10 1.28 13.44
C PRO A 393 -26.39 1.82 12.04
N GLY A 394 -27.20 1.10 11.27
CA GLY A 394 -27.65 1.52 9.94
C GLY A 394 -26.69 1.28 8.78
N ILE A 395 -25.46 0.81 9.04
CA ILE A 395 -24.48 0.47 7.96
C ILE A 395 -24.74 -0.94 7.40
N GLY A 396 -25.36 -1.82 8.16
CA GLY A 396 -25.63 -3.19 7.73
C GLY A 396 -24.73 -4.22 8.38
N ASN A 397 -24.69 -5.41 7.75
CA ASN A 397 -23.90 -6.53 8.23
C ASN A 397 -22.59 -6.65 7.47
N THR A 398 -21.58 -7.22 8.10
CA THR A 398 -20.29 -7.53 7.49
C THR A 398 -20.46 -8.49 6.31
N GLY A 399 -19.91 -8.11 5.17
CA GLY A 399 -19.94 -8.84 3.92
C GLY A 399 -18.90 -9.98 3.85
N THR A 400 -18.77 -10.53 2.65
CA THR A 400 -17.94 -11.70 2.36
C THR A 400 -16.58 -11.38 1.76
N ASP A 401 -16.30 -10.11 1.46
CA ASP A 401 -15.05 -9.73 0.79
C ASP A 401 -13.84 -10.13 1.65
N THR A 402 -12.90 -10.79 0.99
CA THR A 402 -11.60 -11.12 1.56
C THR A 402 -10.47 -10.35 0.88
N CYS A 403 -10.78 -9.58 -0.15
CA CYS A 403 -9.87 -8.78 -0.96
C CYS A 403 -10.65 -7.67 -1.68
N TYR A 404 -9.94 -6.66 -2.19
CA TYR A 404 -10.55 -5.55 -2.92
C TYR A 404 -10.81 -5.91 -4.38
N PRO A 405 -11.92 -5.45 -4.97
CA PRO A 405 -12.14 -5.59 -6.42
C PRO A 405 -11.24 -4.61 -7.19
N ILE A 406 -10.97 -4.90 -8.47
CA ILE A 406 -10.42 -3.89 -9.39
C ILE A 406 -11.45 -2.77 -9.55
N PRO A 407 -11.09 -1.48 -9.38
CA PRO A 407 -12.03 -0.38 -9.55
C PRO A 407 -12.52 -0.27 -10.99
N PHE A 408 -13.75 0.19 -11.15
CA PHE A 408 -14.39 0.33 -12.46
C PHE A 408 -13.56 1.20 -13.42
N VAL A 409 -12.93 2.26 -12.92
CA VAL A 409 -12.08 3.15 -13.73
C VAL A 409 -10.93 2.40 -14.41
N GLU A 410 -10.33 1.42 -13.76
CA GLU A 410 -9.29 0.60 -14.36
C GLU A 410 -9.89 -0.34 -15.42
N ARG A 411 -11.03 -0.99 -15.12
CA ARG A 411 -11.70 -1.86 -16.07
C ARG A 411 -12.13 -1.12 -17.34
N ASP A 412 -12.61 0.12 -17.19
CA ASP A 412 -13.08 0.92 -18.32
C ASP A 412 -11.93 1.47 -19.18
N ASN A 413 -10.82 1.82 -18.58
CA ASN A 413 -9.68 2.43 -19.27
C ASN A 413 -8.65 1.41 -19.79
N ASN A 414 -8.61 0.21 -19.23
CA ASN A 414 -7.67 -0.83 -19.64
C ASN A 414 -8.31 -1.74 -20.71
N PRO A 415 -7.83 -1.71 -21.98
CA PRO A 415 -8.41 -2.48 -23.06
C PRO A 415 -8.37 -4.00 -22.84
N HIS A 416 -7.45 -4.48 -21.98
CA HIS A 416 -7.34 -5.91 -21.64
C HIS A 416 -8.34 -6.37 -20.56
N LEU A 417 -9.00 -5.43 -19.87
CA LEU A 417 -9.97 -5.70 -18.81
C LEU A 417 -11.41 -5.43 -19.22
N ARG A 418 -11.62 -4.79 -20.38
CA ARG A 418 -12.96 -4.55 -20.91
C ARG A 418 -13.59 -5.89 -21.26
N THR A 419 -14.76 -6.16 -20.69
CA THR A 419 -15.61 -7.25 -21.18
C THR A 419 -16.12 -6.85 -22.56
N PRO A 420 -16.07 -7.72 -23.59
CA PRO A 420 -16.62 -7.46 -24.91
C PRO A 420 -18.11 -7.13 -24.86
#